data_f54a7c55a2195ec92429a320b77b0f1f
#
_entry.id   f54a7c55a2195ec92429a320b77b0f1f
#
_cell.length_a   1.000
_cell.length_b   1.000
_cell.length_c   1.000
_cell.angle_alpha   90.00
_cell.angle_beta   90.00
_cell.angle_gamma   90.00
#
_symmetry.space_group_name_H-M   'P 1'
#
loop_
_entity.id
_entity.type
_entity.pdbx_description
1 polymer ?
#
loop_
_entity_poly.entity_id
_entity_poly.type
_entity_poly.pdbx_seq_one_letter_code
_entity_poly.pdbx_strand_id
1 'polypeptide(L)'
;MAEVEVPRDRYGRPMIVPPKGGKPVPYTRTTTVAGSLDDGTALVAWKLRMAAAGLTLRPDLLLAASAHRDNKLEMDKLVEDAMEAAGATAQATIGTAIHTLTEKYDRGEDLGVIPDDYVADIQAYADATKNFENVHIEQFCVLDKYKIAGTPDRIVRYKGELFISDLKTGSISYPNKIAMQLAVYAHGLPYDPATATRSVWGEVNQDKGIIVHLPAGSGKCELHFVDIKQGWKGIELAMKVRAFRDTKKSLVTPIKENE
;
A
#
# COMPACT_ATOMS: atom_id res chain seq x y z
N MET A 1 -23.86 0.16 11.68
CA MET A 1 -23.64 -1.29 11.48
C MET A 1 -22.13 -1.50 11.51
N ALA A 2 -21.64 -2.53 12.19
CA ALA A 2 -20.18 -2.81 12.15
C ALA A 2 -19.77 -3.09 10.69
N GLU A 3 -18.71 -2.43 10.25
CA GLU A 3 -18.14 -2.64 8.91
C GLU A 3 -17.63 -4.10 8.83
N VAL A 4 -18.11 -4.85 7.82
CA VAL A 4 -17.70 -6.25 7.65
C VAL A 4 -16.31 -6.28 7.03
N GLU A 5 -15.33 -6.70 7.81
CA GLU A 5 -13.96 -6.80 7.35
C GLU A 5 -13.80 -7.89 6.28
N VAL A 6 -13.03 -7.61 5.23
CA VAL A 6 -12.70 -8.57 4.18
C VAL A 6 -11.76 -9.65 4.74
N PRO A 7 -12.17 -10.94 4.76
CA PRO A 7 -11.30 -12.01 5.24
C PRO A 7 -9.98 -12.10 4.47
N ARG A 8 -8.91 -12.49 5.16
CA ARG A 8 -7.58 -12.63 4.55
C ARG A 8 -7.04 -14.04 4.72
N ASP A 9 -6.26 -14.50 3.76
CA ASP A 9 -5.54 -15.78 3.88
C ASP A 9 -4.26 -15.62 4.75
N ARG A 10 -3.55 -16.73 4.97
CA ARG A 10 -2.29 -16.76 5.75
C ARG A 10 -1.18 -15.85 5.20
N TYR A 11 -1.30 -15.37 3.96
CA TYR A 11 -0.35 -14.44 3.34
C TYR A 11 -0.87 -13.00 3.33
N GLY A 12 -1.97 -12.72 4.03
CA GLY A 12 -2.61 -11.41 4.11
C GLY A 12 -3.32 -10.98 2.82
N ARG A 13 -3.60 -11.92 1.89
CA ARG A 13 -4.34 -11.62 0.66
C ARG A 13 -5.84 -11.62 0.94
N PRO A 14 -6.59 -10.60 0.46
CA PRO A 14 -8.04 -10.57 0.63
C PRO A 14 -8.72 -11.74 -0.10
N MET A 15 -9.68 -12.36 0.57
CA MET A 15 -10.47 -13.48 0.04
C MET A 15 -11.78 -12.95 -0.53
N ILE A 16 -11.91 -12.98 -1.85
CA ILE A 16 -13.00 -12.35 -2.59
C ILE A 16 -13.88 -13.41 -3.27
N VAL A 17 -15.19 -13.28 -3.11
CA VAL A 17 -16.14 -14.08 -3.89
C VAL A 17 -16.09 -13.62 -5.34
N PRO A 18 -15.83 -14.51 -6.32
CA PRO A 18 -15.75 -14.13 -7.73
C PRO A 18 -17.07 -13.54 -8.25
N PRO A 19 -17.07 -12.74 -9.36
CA PRO A 19 -18.29 -12.14 -9.91
C PRO A 19 -19.39 -13.17 -10.29
N LYS A 20 -19.00 -14.38 -10.62
CA LYS A 20 -19.92 -15.50 -10.95
C LYS A 20 -20.38 -16.29 -9.72
N GLY A 21 -20.04 -15.80 -8.52
CA GLY A 21 -20.31 -16.52 -7.28
C GLY A 21 -19.29 -17.64 -7.00
N GLY A 22 -19.57 -18.44 -5.97
CA GLY A 22 -18.73 -19.55 -5.56
C GLY A 22 -17.93 -19.29 -4.28
N LYS A 23 -16.93 -20.14 -4.01
CA LYS A 23 -16.07 -19.97 -2.83
C LYS A 23 -15.13 -18.77 -3.01
N PRO A 24 -14.85 -18.02 -1.92
CA PRO A 24 -13.86 -16.94 -1.95
C PRO A 24 -12.49 -17.44 -2.44
N VAL A 25 -11.85 -16.63 -3.30
CA VAL A 25 -10.50 -16.89 -3.81
C VAL A 25 -9.56 -15.74 -3.45
N PRO A 26 -8.25 -15.99 -3.28
CA PRO A 26 -7.33 -14.93 -2.90
C PRO A 26 -7.09 -13.95 -4.07
N TYR A 27 -7.26 -12.65 -3.79
CA TYR A 27 -6.84 -11.57 -4.67
C TYR A 27 -5.50 -11.01 -4.21
N THR A 28 -4.65 -10.60 -5.15
CA THR A 28 -3.37 -9.99 -4.81
C THR A 28 -3.61 -8.55 -4.33
N ARG A 29 -2.89 -8.12 -3.28
CA ARG A 29 -2.96 -6.73 -2.81
C ARG A 29 -2.44 -5.77 -3.89
N THR A 30 -3.12 -4.64 -4.06
CA THR A 30 -2.74 -3.59 -5.02
C THR A 30 -1.27 -3.17 -4.87
N THR A 31 -0.82 -2.92 -3.64
CA THR A 31 0.57 -2.53 -3.34
C THR A 31 1.60 -3.60 -3.73
N THR A 32 1.24 -4.89 -3.67
CA THR A 32 2.10 -6.00 -4.10
C THR A 32 2.26 -6.01 -5.62
N VAL A 33 1.19 -5.74 -6.37
CA VAL A 33 1.27 -5.69 -7.83
C VAL A 33 2.00 -4.43 -8.29
N ALA A 34 1.67 -3.27 -7.70
CA ALA A 34 2.35 -2.01 -8.00
C ALA A 34 3.86 -2.09 -7.74
N GLY A 35 4.28 -2.80 -6.66
CA GLY A 35 5.70 -3.01 -6.36
C GLY A 35 6.39 -4.12 -7.19
N SER A 36 5.69 -4.79 -8.12
CA SER A 36 6.29 -5.90 -8.90
C SER A 36 7.39 -5.45 -9.88
N LEU A 37 7.40 -4.17 -10.23
CA LEU A 37 8.37 -3.54 -11.14
C LEU A 37 9.40 -2.67 -10.39
N ASP A 38 9.33 -2.60 -9.07
CA ASP A 38 10.28 -1.80 -8.28
C ASP A 38 11.68 -2.45 -8.31
N ASP A 39 12.70 -1.61 -8.40
CA ASP A 39 14.06 -2.00 -8.05
C ASP A 39 14.23 -1.95 -6.53
N GLY A 40 14.26 -3.13 -5.92
CA GLY A 40 14.41 -3.27 -4.47
C GLY A 40 15.83 -3.04 -3.92
N THR A 41 16.84 -2.83 -4.78
CA THR A 41 18.27 -2.80 -4.40
C THR A 41 18.55 -1.76 -3.29
N ALA A 42 18.05 -0.53 -3.46
CA ALA A 42 18.26 0.54 -2.49
C ALA A 42 17.57 0.23 -1.14
N LEU A 43 16.37 -0.35 -1.17
CA LEU A 43 15.64 -0.74 0.04
C LEU A 43 16.36 -1.88 0.78
N VAL A 44 16.86 -2.87 0.05
CA VAL A 44 17.63 -3.98 0.67
C VAL A 44 18.90 -3.44 1.31
N ALA A 45 19.66 -2.59 0.62
CA ALA A 45 20.86 -1.96 1.17
C ALA A 45 20.56 -1.11 2.41
N TRP A 46 19.43 -0.40 2.42
CA TRP A 46 18.97 0.36 3.60
C TRP A 46 18.63 -0.57 4.76
N LYS A 47 17.87 -1.64 4.54
CA LYS A 47 17.53 -2.63 5.58
C LYS A 47 18.77 -3.25 6.22
N LEU A 48 19.76 -3.61 5.42
CA LEU A 48 21.01 -4.17 5.93
C LEU A 48 21.76 -3.18 6.83
N ARG A 49 21.79 -1.88 6.46
CA ARG A 49 22.39 -0.84 7.31
C ARG A 49 21.62 -0.66 8.63
N MET A 50 20.28 -0.67 8.58
CA MET A 50 19.45 -0.54 9.79
C MET A 50 19.65 -1.74 10.72
N ALA A 51 19.69 -2.97 10.20
CA ALA A 51 19.96 -4.16 10.99
C ALA A 51 21.35 -4.08 11.66
N ALA A 52 22.37 -3.71 10.91
CA ALA A 52 23.73 -3.54 11.45
C ALA A 52 23.79 -2.46 12.53
N ALA A 53 23.17 -1.29 12.31
CA ALA A 53 23.09 -0.21 13.29
C ALA A 53 22.36 -0.64 14.56
N GLY A 54 21.23 -1.36 14.43
CA GLY A 54 20.46 -1.85 15.57
C GLY A 54 21.22 -2.84 16.44
N LEU A 55 22.00 -3.73 15.83
CA LEU A 55 22.85 -4.64 16.59
C LEU A 55 23.92 -3.91 17.44
N THR A 56 24.40 -2.74 17.00
CA THR A 56 25.32 -1.93 17.81
C THR A 56 24.64 -1.25 18.99
N LEU A 57 23.33 -0.99 18.88
CA LEU A 57 22.52 -0.40 19.94
C LEU A 57 22.01 -1.44 20.96
N ARG A 58 21.95 -2.71 20.56
CA ARG A 58 21.38 -3.81 21.33
C ARG A 58 22.34 -5.01 21.38
N PRO A 59 23.36 -4.97 22.27
CA PRO A 59 24.31 -6.09 22.41
C PRO A 59 23.69 -7.43 22.78
N ASP A 60 22.51 -7.43 23.45
CA ASP A 60 21.72 -8.61 23.76
C ASP A 60 21.23 -9.31 22.49
N LEU A 61 20.80 -8.56 21.45
CA LEU A 61 20.41 -9.12 20.15
C LEU A 61 21.61 -9.74 19.42
N LEU A 62 22.80 -9.15 19.54
CA LEU A 62 24.02 -9.68 18.96
C LEU A 62 24.40 -11.03 19.60
N LEU A 63 24.26 -11.13 20.93
CA LEU A 63 24.50 -12.40 21.66
C LEU A 63 23.47 -13.46 21.25
N ALA A 64 22.18 -13.09 21.19
CA ALA A 64 21.11 -13.98 20.74
C ALA A 64 21.31 -14.46 19.28
N ALA A 65 21.74 -13.58 18.38
CA ALA A 65 22.06 -13.94 17.00
C ALA A 65 23.19 -14.97 16.92
N SER A 66 24.20 -14.83 17.78
CA SER A 66 25.30 -15.80 17.86
C SER A 66 24.81 -17.19 18.33
N ALA A 67 23.84 -17.23 19.25
CA ALA A 67 23.27 -18.47 19.76
C ALA A 67 22.31 -19.15 18.77
N HIS A 68 21.61 -18.37 17.94
CA HIS A 68 20.53 -18.84 17.05
C HIS A 68 20.87 -18.76 15.56
N ARG A 69 22.15 -18.60 15.18
CA ARG A 69 22.61 -18.37 13.80
C ARG A 69 22.07 -19.37 12.76
N ASP A 70 21.79 -20.61 13.17
CA ASP A 70 21.30 -21.67 12.29
C ASP A 70 19.77 -21.82 12.34
N ASN A 71 19.06 -21.03 13.17
CA ASN A 71 17.63 -21.00 13.27
C ASN A 71 17.04 -19.80 12.48
N LYS A 72 16.53 -20.09 11.28
CA LYS A 72 16.04 -19.05 10.38
C LYS A 72 14.94 -18.17 11.01
N LEU A 73 13.98 -18.77 11.72
CA LEU A 73 12.84 -18.02 12.29
C LEU A 73 13.29 -17.06 13.39
N GLU A 74 14.18 -17.51 14.26
CA GLU A 74 14.75 -16.68 15.32
C GLU A 74 15.63 -15.57 14.71
N MET A 75 16.44 -15.88 13.69
CA MET A 75 17.25 -14.88 13.01
C MET A 75 16.40 -13.82 12.30
N ASP A 76 15.31 -14.21 11.63
CA ASP A 76 14.39 -13.27 10.98
C ASP A 76 13.82 -12.29 12.03
N LYS A 77 13.39 -12.78 13.19
CA LYS A 77 12.89 -11.94 14.31
C LYS A 77 13.96 -11.02 14.88
N LEU A 78 15.17 -11.54 15.15
CA LEU A 78 16.29 -10.74 15.67
C LEU A 78 16.69 -9.61 14.70
N VAL A 79 16.62 -9.84 13.39
CA VAL A 79 16.85 -8.80 12.37
C VAL A 79 15.76 -7.73 12.43
N GLU A 80 14.50 -8.12 12.59
CA GLU A 80 13.39 -7.16 12.75
C GLU A 80 13.55 -6.33 14.02
N ASP A 81 13.83 -6.95 15.16
CA ASP A 81 14.07 -6.27 16.45
C ASP A 81 15.27 -5.30 16.37
N ALA A 82 16.34 -5.69 15.67
CA ALA A 82 17.49 -4.81 15.45
C ALA A 82 17.12 -3.61 14.57
N MET A 83 16.41 -3.83 13.48
CA MET A 83 15.95 -2.74 12.60
C MET A 83 15.02 -1.77 13.34
N GLU A 84 14.15 -2.29 14.22
CA GLU A 84 13.28 -1.47 15.05
C GLU A 84 14.08 -0.64 16.05
N ALA A 85 15.08 -1.22 16.72
CA ALA A 85 15.98 -0.52 17.62
C ALA A 85 16.74 0.63 16.92
N ALA A 86 17.03 0.48 15.63
CA ALA A 86 17.61 1.53 14.80
C ALA A 86 16.58 2.55 14.27
N GLY A 87 15.29 2.45 14.65
CA GLY A 87 14.24 3.37 14.24
C GLY A 87 13.68 3.12 12.83
N ALA A 88 13.88 1.94 12.25
CA ALA A 88 13.43 1.66 10.88
C ALA A 88 11.90 1.76 10.68
N THR A 89 11.11 1.54 11.75
CA THR A 89 9.65 1.58 11.72
C THR A 89 9.07 2.96 12.05
N ALA A 90 9.86 3.87 12.64
CA ALA A 90 9.37 5.15 13.15
C ALA A 90 8.61 5.98 12.09
N GLN A 91 9.17 6.12 10.89
CA GLN A 91 8.54 6.88 9.80
C GLN A 91 7.22 6.23 9.32
N ALA A 92 7.15 4.90 9.29
CA ALA A 92 5.93 4.18 8.90
C ALA A 92 4.85 4.35 9.98
N THR A 93 5.21 4.31 11.26
CA THR A 93 4.29 4.54 12.39
C THR A 93 3.69 5.94 12.35
N ILE A 94 4.53 6.97 12.15
CA ILE A 94 4.09 8.36 12.00
C ILE A 94 3.17 8.49 10.77
N GLY A 95 3.55 7.91 9.64
CA GLY A 95 2.75 7.92 8.43
C GLY A 95 1.36 7.34 8.67
N THR A 96 1.28 6.18 9.31
CA THR A 96 -0.01 5.54 9.65
C THR A 96 -0.85 6.43 10.57
N ALA A 97 -0.26 7.06 11.58
CA ALA A 97 -0.97 7.96 12.49
C ALA A 97 -1.55 9.18 11.75
N ILE A 98 -0.77 9.80 10.84
CA ILE A 98 -1.24 10.93 10.03
C ILE A 98 -2.39 10.49 9.09
N HIS A 99 -2.29 9.32 8.45
CA HIS A 99 -3.42 8.76 7.66
C HIS A 99 -4.68 8.64 8.50
N THR A 100 -4.58 8.07 9.71
CA THR A 100 -5.72 7.93 10.62
C THR A 100 -6.30 9.29 11.04
N LEU A 101 -5.45 10.27 11.36
CA LEU A 101 -5.91 11.62 11.75
C LEU A 101 -6.59 12.34 10.58
N THR A 102 -6.04 12.27 9.39
CA THR A 102 -6.67 12.88 8.20
C THR A 102 -7.96 12.18 7.80
N GLU A 103 -8.05 10.86 8.00
CA GLU A 103 -9.31 10.11 7.80
C GLU A 103 -10.40 10.58 8.77
N LYS A 104 -10.09 10.70 10.07
CA LYS A 104 -11.01 11.24 11.07
C LYS A 104 -11.44 12.68 10.73
N TYR A 105 -10.49 13.53 10.31
CA TYR A 105 -10.78 14.87 9.86
C TYR A 105 -11.81 14.88 8.73
N ASP A 106 -11.59 14.06 7.70
CA ASP A 106 -12.47 13.97 6.54
C ASP A 106 -13.87 13.42 6.89
N ARG A 107 -13.97 12.58 7.92
CA ARG A 107 -15.25 12.07 8.45
C ARG A 107 -15.92 13.04 9.42
N GLY A 108 -15.28 14.16 9.77
CA GLY A 108 -15.78 15.10 10.78
C GLY A 108 -15.77 14.53 12.20
N GLU A 109 -14.92 13.57 12.48
CA GLU A 109 -14.75 12.93 13.77
C GLU A 109 -13.80 13.74 14.69
N ASP A 110 -13.90 13.50 16.01
CA ASP A 110 -12.97 14.08 16.98
C ASP A 110 -11.55 13.52 16.76
N LEU A 111 -10.58 14.42 16.58
CA LEU A 111 -9.19 14.08 16.38
C LEU A 111 -8.46 13.73 17.70
N GLY A 112 -9.06 14.08 18.85
CA GLY A 112 -8.41 13.93 20.14
C GLY A 112 -7.19 14.83 20.30
N VAL A 113 -6.22 14.38 21.11
CA VAL A 113 -4.96 15.12 21.34
C VAL A 113 -3.98 14.85 20.21
N ILE A 114 -3.58 15.89 19.50
CA ILE A 114 -2.54 15.85 18.47
C ILE A 114 -1.24 16.36 19.09
N PRO A 115 -0.12 15.62 19.01
CA PRO A 115 1.18 16.13 19.44
C PRO A 115 1.55 17.42 18.70
N ASP A 116 2.15 18.39 19.39
CA ASP A 116 2.45 19.74 18.87
C ASP A 116 3.21 19.71 17.55
N ASP A 117 4.13 18.76 17.38
CA ASP A 117 4.95 18.57 16.18
C ASP A 117 4.11 18.27 14.91
N TYR A 118 2.85 17.83 15.05
CA TYR A 118 1.99 17.42 13.93
C TYR A 118 0.73 18.29 13.79
N VAL A 119 0.49 19.25 14.69
CA VAL A 119 -0.68 20.16 14.57
C VAL A 119 -0.63 20.93 13.26
N ALA A 120 0.56 21.44 12.89
CA ALA A 120 0.77 22.16 11.64
C ALA A 120 0.53 21.28 10.40
N ASP A 121 0.82 19.98 10.46
CA ASP A 121 0.56 19.04 9.37
C ASP A 121 -0.93 18.89 9.12
N ILE A 122 -1.73 18.70 10.18
CA ILE A 122 -3.18 18.54 10.05
C ILE A 122 -3.82 19.83 9.54
N GLN A 123 -3.35 21.01 10.00
CA GLN A 123 -3.84 22.29 9.48
C GLN A 123 -3.48 22.45 7.99
N ALA A 124 -2.26 22.12 7.60
CA ALA A 124 -1.83 22.19 6.20
C ALA A 124 -2.65 21.23 5.30
N TYR A 125 -2.96 20.04 5.81
CA TYR A 125 -3.87 19.10 5.13
C TYR A 125 -5.26 19.71 4.92
N ALA A 126 -5.86 20.26 5.99
CA ALA A 126 -7.18 20.89 5.93
C ALA A 126 -7.22 22.03 4.91
N ASP A 127 -6.21 22.90 4.90
CA ASP A 127 -6.10 24.04 3.99
C ASP A 127 -5.94 23.58 2.52
N ALA A 128 -5.13 22.56 2.27
CA ALA A 128 -4.90 22.03 0.93
C ALA A 128 -6.14 21.32 0.35
N THR A 129 -6.89 20.61 1.20
CA THR A 129 -8.03 19.77 0.79
C THR A 129 -9.39 20.45 0.95
N LYS A 130 -9.46 21.70 1.38
CA LYS A 130 -10.70 22.46 1.63
C LYS A 130 -11.70 22.52 0.47
N ASN A 131 -11.23 22.31 -0.75
CA ASN A 131 -12.06 22.29 -1.97
C ASN A 131 -12.38 20.86 -2.42
N PHE A 132 -12.05 19.83 -1.64
CA PHE A 132 -12.43 18.46 -1.91
C PHE A 132 -13.83 18.19 -1.33
N GLU A 133 -14.62 17.46 -2.10
CA GLU A 133 -15.81 16.76 -1.60
C GLU A 133 -15.44 15.28 -1.49
N ASN A 134 -15.31 14.76 -0.29
CA ASN A 134 -15.02 13.35 -0.06
C ASN A 134 -16.26 12.51 -0.39
N VAL A 135 -16.22 11.76 -1.51
CA VAL A 135 -17.32 10.89 -1.95
C VAL A 135 -17.21 9.51 -1.31
N HIS A 136 -16.01 8.97 -1.24
CA HIS A 136 -15.70 7.73 -0.53
C HIS A 136 -14.39 7.88 0.24
N ILE A 137 -14.35 7.32 1.46
CA ILE A 137 -13.17 7.28 2.33
C ILE A 137 -12.95 5.82 2.71
N GLU A 138 -11.73 5.30 2.49
CA GLU A 138 -11.30 3.92 2.82
C GLU A 138 -12.24 2.83 2.28
N GLN A 139 -12.85 3.06 1.13
CA GLN A 139 -13.77 2.09 0.53
C GLN A 139 -13.02 0.98 -0.20
N PHE A 140 -13.17 -0.26 0.27
CA PHE A 140 -12.52 -1.42 -0.35
C PHE A 140 -13.01 -1.68 -1.78
N CYS A 141 -12.08 -2.01 -2.68
CA CYS A 141 -12.38 -2.27 -4.09
C CYS A 141 -11.63 -3.48 -4.67
N VAL A 142 -12.16 -3.98 -5.77
CA VAL A 142 -11.61 -5.14 -6.49
C VAL A 142 -11.45 -4.83 -7.98
N LEU A 143 -10.39 -5.35 -8.57
CA LEU A 143 -10.16 -5.39 -10.01
C LEU A 143 -10.19 -6.85 -10.46
N ASP A 144 -11.39 -7.34 -10.76
CA ASP A 144 -11.66 -8.75 -11.02
C ASP A 144 -10.86 -9.31 -12.20
N LYS A 145 -10.63 -8.51 -13.26
CA LYS A 145 -9.84 -8.88 -14.44
C LYS A 145 -8.48 -9.49 -14.08
N TYR A 146 -7.83 -8.94 -13.07
CA TYR A 146 -6.49 -9.33 -12.64
C TYR A 146 -6.45 -9.96 -11.25
N LYS A 147 -7.60 -10.12 -10.59
CA LYS A 147 -7.70 -10.57 -9.20
C LYS A 147 -6.80 -9.74 -8.28
N ILE A 148 -6.96 -8.44 -8.37
CA ILE A 148 -6.29 -7.45 -7.52
C ILE A 148 -7.33 -6.80 -6.62
N ALA A 149 -6.97 -6.48 -5.38
CA ALA A 149 -7.86 -5.78 -4.47
C ALA A 149 -7.06 -4.87 -3.53
N GLY A 150 -7.74 -3.85 -3.02
CA GLY A 150 -7.16 -2.89 -2.08
C GLY A 150 -8.15 -1.81 -1.71
N THR A 151 -7.68 -0.86 -0.92
CA THR A 151 -8.46 0.26 -0.41
C THR A 151 -7.78 1.55 -0.82
N PRO A 152 -8.40 2.38 -1.67
CA PRO A 152 -7.94 3.76 -1.87
C PRO A 152 -8.23 4.59 -0.62
N ASP A 153 -7.36 5.54 -0.29
CA ASP A 153 -7.58 6.41 0.85
C ASP A 153 -8.87 7.22 0.65
N ARG A 154 -9.04 7.84 -0.53
CA ARG A 154 -10.24 8.64 -0.84
C ARG A 154 -10.59 8.59 -2.32
N ILE A 155 -11.88 8.81 -2.58
CA ILE A 155 -12.37 9.27 -3.87
C ILE A 155 -12.99 10.62 -3.63
N VAL A 156 -12.46 11.62 -4.31
CA VAL A 156 -12.80 13.02 -4.10
C VAL A 156 -13.38 13.64 -5.37
N ARG A 157 -14.38 14.54 -5.19
CA ARG A 157 -14.77 15.46 -6.24
C ARG A 157 -13.94 16.74 -6.10
N TYR A 158 -13.21 17.08 -7.14
CA TYR A 158 -12.41 18.30 -7.21
C TYR A 158 -12.62 18.99 -8.55
N LYS A 159 -13.01 20.27 -8.54
CA LYS A 159 -13.33 21.05 -9.74
C LYS A 159 -14.36 20.36 -10.67
N GLY A 160 -15.33 19.67 -10.07
CA GLY A 160 -16.41 19.01 -10.81
C GLY A 160 -16.13 17.59 -11.30
N GLU A 161 -14.88 17.10 -11.22
CA GLU A 161 -14.48 15.75 -11.62
C GLU A 161 -14.21 14.85 -10.40
N LEU A 162 -14.39 13.54 -10.58
CA LEU A 162 -14.04 12.53 -9.57
C LEU A 162 -12.63 12.01 -9.78
N PHE A 163 -11.83 11.98 -8.72
CA PHE A 163 -10.46 11.47 -8.72
C PHE A 163 -10.25 10.45 -7.62
N ILE A 164 -9.44 9.44 -7.89
CA ILE A 164 -8.78 8.67 -6.83
C ILE A 164 -7.71 9.57 -6.20
N SER A 165 -7.74 9.67 -4.87
CA SER A 165 -6.77 10.45 -4.10
C SER A 165 -6.08 9.57 -3.07
N ASP A 166 -4.79 9.81 -2.85
CA ASP A 166 -3.95 9.05 -1.95
C ASP A 166 -3.01 10.00 -1.19
N LEU A 167 -2.94 9.84 0.13
CA LEU A 167 -2.08 10.62 1.00
C LEU A 167 -0.68 10.00 1.02
N LYS A 168 0.35 10.83 0.92
CA LYS A 168 1.75 10.43 1.05
C LYS A 168 2.46 11.31 2.05
N THR A 169 2.91 10.69 3.16
CA THR A 169 3.65 11.35 4.24
C THR A 169 5.17 11.22 4.09
N GLY A 170 5.61 10.39 3.14
CA GLY A 170 7.01 10.22 2.77
C GLY A 170 7.33 10.79 1.40
N SER A 171 8.48 10.39 0.84
CA SER A 171 8.93 10.83 -0.48
C SER A 171 8.01 10.34 -1.62
N ILE A 172 7.76 11.22 -2.57
CA ILE A 172 7.06 10.92 -3.84
C ILE A 172 8.01 10.85 -5.04
N SER A 173 9.33 10.72 -4.80
CA SER A 173 10.36 10.70 -5.85
C SER A 173 10.26 9.50 -6.80
N TYR A 174 9.54 8.45 -6.41
CA TYR A 174 9.34 7.24 -7.22
C TYR A 174 7.85 7.07 -7.56
N PRO A 175 7.31 7.90 -8.48
CA PRO A 175 5.87 8.00 -8.70
C PRO A 175 5.26 6.80 -9.43
N ASN A 176 6.06 5.95 -10.11
CA ASN A 176 5.55 4.83 -10.90
C ASN A 176 4.67 3.89 -10.08
N LYS A 177 5.12 3.51 -8.88
CA LYS A 177 4.37 2.64 -7.99
C LYS A 177 3.06 3.30 -7.53
N ILE A 178 3.10 4.60 -7.23
CA ILE A 178 1.91 5.37 -6.84
C ILE A 178 0.94 5.43 -8.01
N ALA A 179 1.41 5.78 -9.22
CA ALA A 179 0.59 5.82 -10.42
C ALA A 179 -0.07 4.46 -10.72
N MET A 180 0.67 3.36 -10.59
CA MET A 180 0.16 2.00 -10.72
C MET A 180 -0.90 1.68 -9.66
N GLN A 181 -0.68 2.06 -8.41
CA GLN A 181 -1.60 1.85 -7.31
C GLN A 181 -2.94 2.56 -7.56
N LEU A 182 -2.89 3.85 -7.90
CA LEU A 182 -4.09 4.64 -8.16
C LEU A 182 -4.82 4.18 -9.44
N ALA A 183 -4.07 3.74 -10.46
CA ALA A 183 -4.66 3.17 -11.67
C ALA A 183 -5.51 1.92 -11.37
N VAL A 184 -5.02 1.02 -10.48
CA VAL A 184 -5.82 -0.14 -10.05
C VAL A 184 -7.12 0.30 -9.40
N TYR A 185 -7.08 1.31 -8.55
CA TYR A 185 -8.27 1.81 -7.84
C TYR A 185 -9.25 2.49 -8.79
N ALA A 186 -8.76 3.29 -9.75
CA ALA A 186 -9.61 3.97 -10.74
C ALA A 186 -10.33 2.99 -11.68
N HIS A 187 -9.70 1.85 -12.00
CA HIS A 187 -10.28 0.79 -12.82
C HIS A 187 -10.98 -0.30 -12.01
N GLY A 188 -10.89 -0.25 -10.68
CA GLY A 188 -11.54 -1.18 -9.76
C GLY A 188 -13.01 -0.84 -9.53
N LEU A 189 -13.70 -1.75 -8.87
CA LEU A 189 -15.10 -1.60 -8.47
C LEU A 189 -15.20 -1.68 -6.94
N PRO A 190 -15.95 -0.79 -6.27
CA PRO A 190 -16.30 -0.99 -4.87
C PRO A 190 -16.83 -2.39 -4.63
N TYR A 191 -16.39 -3.00 -3.55
CA TYR A 191 -16.80 -4.35 -3.19
C TYR A 191 -17.40 -4.34 -1.77
N ASP A 192 -18.61 -4.85 -1.65
CA ASP A 192 -19.25 -5.08 -0.36
C ASP A 192 -18.99 -6.53 0.10
N PRO A 193 -18.21 -6.74 1.16
CA PRO A 193 -17.89 -8.09 1.65
C PRO A 193 -19.10 -8.80 2.26
N ALA A 194 -20.13 -8.08 2.73
CA ALA A 194 -21.32 -8.68 3.32
C ALA A 194 -22.22 -9.34 2.27
N THR A 195 -22.34 -8.72 1.10
CA THR A 195 -23.23 -9.19 0.01
C THR A 195 -22.45 -9.77 -1.17
N ALA A 196 -21.13 -9.63 -1.19
CA ALA A 196 -20.25 -9.96 -2.30
C ALA A 196 -20.58 -9.21 -3.61
N THR A 197 -21.25 -8.07 -3.52
CA THR A 197 -21.65 -7.28 -4.69
C THR A 197 -20.55 -6.28 -5.10
N ARG A 198 -20.62 -5.82 -6.36
CA ARG A 198 -19.81 -4.74 -6.90
C ARG A 198 -20.73 -3.60 -7.29
N SER A 199 -20.27 -2.39 -7.04
CA SER A 199 -20.89 -1.17 -7.54
C SER A 199 -19.92 -0.42 -8.45
N VAL A 200 -20.23 0.79 -8.82
CA VAL A 200 -19.33 1.67 -9.60
C VAL A 200 -19.02 2.90 -8.79
N TRP A 201 -17.81 3.45 -8.97
CA TRP A 201 -17.42 4.72 -8.35
C TRP A 201 -18.20 5.94 -8.89
N GLY A 202 -18.83 5.80 -10.05
CA GLY A 202 -19.21 6.89 -10.93
C GLY A 202 -18.15 7.12 -12.03
N GLU A 203 -18.15 8.30 -12.64
CA GLU A 203 -17.20 8.65 -13.69
C GLU A 203 -15.87 9.16 -13.11
N VAL A 204 -15.10 8.25 -12.52
CA VAL A 204 -13.75 8.57 -11.99
C VAL A 204 -12.80 8.81 -13.15
N ASN A 205 -12.00 9.88 -13.05
CA ASN A 205 -10.96 10.19 -14.02
C ASN A 205 -9.94 9.05 -14.08
N GLN A 206 -9.74 8.47 -15.27
CA GLN A 206 -8.84 7.33 -15.49
C GLN A 206 -7.50 7.74 -16.12
N ASP A 207 -7.31 9.03 -16.39
CA ASP A 207 -6.05 9.57 -16.88
C ASP A 207 -5.21 10.15 -15.73
N LYS A 208 -5.87 10.74 -14.72
CA LYS A 208 -5.21 11.44 -13.60
C LYS A 208 -5.76 10.99 -12.25
N GLY A 209 -4.87 10.82 -11.28
CA GLY A 209 -5.19 10.74 -9.86
C GLY A 209 -4.60 11.93 -9.11
N ILE A 210 -4.90 12.05 -7.81
CA ILE A 210 -4.36 13.11 -6.95
C ILE A 210 -3.50 12.48 -5.86
N ILE A 211 -2.29 13.00 -5.68
CA ILE A 211 -1.47 12.76 -4.50
C ILE A 211 -1.62 13.96 -3.58
N VAL A 212 -2.01 13.74 -2.35
CA VAL A 212 -1.93 14.69 -1.26
C VAL A 212 -0.58 14.46 -0.57
N HIS A 213 0.41 15.27 -0.87
CA HIS A 213 1.76 15.14 -0.34
C HIS A 213 1.90 15.98 0.92
N LEU A 214 1.97 15.30 2.05
CA LEU A 214 2.08 15.86 3.40
C LEU A 214 3.30 15.26 4.10
N PRO A 215 4.54 15.74 3.84
CA PRO A 215 5.72 15.23 4.51
C PRO A 215 5.60 15.41 6.02
N ALA A 216 5.65 14.31 6.77
CA ALA A 216 5.43 14.29 8.21
C ALA A 216 6.35 15.27 8.96
N GLY A 217 5.78 16.11 9.83
CA GLY A 217 6.48 17.13 10.61
C GLY A 217 6.89 18.36 9.82
N SER A 218 6.43 18.52 8.57
CA SER A 218 6.83 19.65 7.72
C SER A 218 5.94 20.89 7.84
N GLY A 219 4.69 20.71 8.30
CA GLY A 219 3.65 21.74 8.25
C GLY A 219 3.29 22.19 6.84
N LYS A 220 3.56 21.36 5.81
CA LYS A 220 3.29 21.68 4.40
C LYS A 220 2.52 20.57 3.74
N CYS A 221 1.52 20.93 2.94
CA CYS A 221 0.72 19.98 2.18
C CYS A 221 0.55 20.50 0.74
N GLU A 222 0.88 19.67 -0.23
CA GLU A 222 0.79 20.00 -1.65
C GLU A 222 -0.03 18.98 -2.41
N LEU A 223 -0.85 19.44 -3.36
CA LEU A 223 -1.63 18.58 -4.24
C LEU A 223 -0.90 18.39 -5.56
N HIS A 224 -0.71 17.14 -5.97
CA HIS A 224 -0.09 16.80 -7.24
C HIS A 224 -1.00 15.91 -8.07
N PHE A 225 -1.12 16.20 -9.37
CA PHE A 225 -1.66 15.23 -10.31
C PHE A 225 -0.61 14.15 -10.61
N VAL A 226 -1.07 12.91 -10.68
CA VAL A 226 -0.27 11.77 -11.14
C VAL A 226 -0.92 11.16 -12.39
N ASP A 227 -0.10 10.81 -13.38
CA ASP A 227 -0.53 10.15 -14.62
C ASP A 227 -0.84 8.68 -14.35
N ILE A 228 -2.11 8.37 -14.08
CA ILE A 228 -2.56 6.99 -13.84
C ILE A 228 -2.82 6.21 -15.12
N LYS A 229 -2.95 6.89 -16.27
CA LYS A 229 -2.98 6.24 -17.58
C LYS A 229 -1.64 5.56 -17.88
N GLN A 230 -0.52 6.22 -17.56
CA GLN A 230 0.79 5.59 -17.61
C GLN A 230 0.93 4.51 -16.53
N GLY A 231 0.36 4.74 -15.33
CA GLY A 231 0.27 3.74 -14.26
C GLY A 231 -0.43 2.46 -14.70
N TRP A 232 -1.51 2.58 -15.49
CA TRP A 232 -2.23 1.42 -16.03
C TRP A 232 -1.35 0.57 -16.96
N LYS A 233 -0.54 1.19 -17.83
CA LYS A 233 0.44 0.47 -18.65
C LYS A 233 1.45 -0.28 -17.79
N GLY A 234 1.87 0.32 -16.67
CA GLY A 234 2.69 -0.34 -15.66
C GLY A 234 2.02 -1.59 -15.06
N ILE A 235 0.72 -1.52 -14.74
CA ILE A 235 -0.05 -2.68 -14.25
C ILE A 235 -0.10 -3.79 -15.30
N GLU A 236 -0.35 -3.48 -16.56
CA GLU A 236 -0.36 -4.48 -17.63
C GLU A 236 1.00 -5.17 -17.80
N LEU A 237 2.09 -4.40 -17.70
CA LEU A 237 3.45 -4.94 -17.72
C LEU A 237 3.73 -5.80 -16.48
N ALA A 238 3.35 -5.33 -15.29
CA ALA A 238 3.51 -6.08 -14.04
C ALA A 238 2.79 -7.44 -14.10
N MET A 239 1.59 -7.48 -14.67
CA MET A 239 0.84 -8.72 -14.82
C MET A 239 1.52 -9.70 -15.79
N LYS A 240 2.14 -9.20 -16.87
CA LYS A 240 2.96 -10.05 -17.77
C LYS A 240 4.19 -10.62 -17.07
N VAL A 241 4.89 -9.78 -16.30
CA VAL A 241 6.06 -10.20 -15.49
C VAL A 241 5.67 -11.26 -14.46
N ARG A 242 4.53 -11.06 -13.78
CA ARG A 242 4.03 -12.04 -12.79
C ARG A 242 3.67 -13.37 -13.45
N ALA A 243 2.96 -13.34 -14.58
CA ALA A 243 2.64 -14.55 -15.35
C ALA A 243 3.92 -15.30 -15.79
N PHE A 244 4.92 -14.58 -16.27
CA PHE A 244 6.21 -15.18 -16.65
C PHE A 244 6.90 -15.86 -15.45
N ARG A 245 6.89 -15.23 -14.27
CA ARG A 245 7.48 -15.82 -13.05
C ARG A 245 6.82 -17.14 -12.64
N ASP A 246 5.55 -17.34 -12.99
CA ASP A 246 4.81 -18.57 -12.67
C ASP A 246 5.14 -19.74 -13.62
N THR A 247 5.81 -19.48 -14.75
CA THR A 247 6.21 -20.51 -15.72
C THR A 247 7.48 -21.27 -15.35
N LYS A 248 8.19 -20.90 -14.28
CA LYS A 248 9.50 -21.45 -13.87
C LYS A 248 9.59 -22.98 -13.80
N LYS A 249 8.49 -23.66 -13.47
CA LYS A 249 8.44 -25.13 -13.34
C LYS A 249 8.56 -25.87 -14.67
N SER A 250 8.24 -25.22 -15.78
CA SER A 250 8.29 -25.80 -17.13
C SER A 250 9.56 -25.47 -17.92
N LEU A 251 10.46 -24.66 -17.32
CA LEU A 251 11.67 -24.18 -18.01
C LEU A 251 12.86 -25.12 -17.88
N VAL A 252 12.82 -26.07 -16.95
CA VAL A 252 13.91 -27.03 -16.70
C VAL A 252 13.36 -28.43 -16.66
N THR A 253 13.86 -29.29 -17.56
CA THR A 253 13.55 -30.73 -17.58
C THR A 253 14.84 -31.52 -17.46
N PRO A 254 14.89 -32.61 -16.67
CA PRO A 254 16.06 -33.50 -16.61
C PRO A 254 16.34 -34.13 -17.96
N ILE A 255 17.61 -34.16 -18.36
CA ILE A 255 18.05 -35.00 -19.47
C ILE A 255 18.08 -36.44 -18.97
N LYS A 256 17.32 -37.34 -19.60
CA LYS A 256 17.38 -38.77 -19.30
C LYS A 256 18.46 -39.40 -20.18
N GLU A 257 19.38 -40.17 -19.58
CA GLU A 257 20.49 -40.78 -20.28
C GLU A 257 20.10 -41.81 -21.39
N ASN A 258 18.79 -42.06 -21.60
CA ASN A 258 18.30 -43.05 -22.55
C ASN A 258 17.40 -42.43 -23.65
N GLU A 259 17.57 -41.16 -24.00
CA GLU A 259 16.97 -40.55 -25.20
C GLU A 259 18.01 -40.21 -26.23
#